data_7c69f04f419f62618c9dcaccba5159c0
#
_entry.id   7c69f04f419f62618c9dcaccba5159c0
#
_cell.length_a   1.000
_cell.length_b   1.000
_cell.length_c   1.000
_cell.angle_alpha   90.00
_cell.angle_beta   90.00
_cell.angle_gamma   90.00
#
_symmetry.space_group_name_H-M   'P 1'
#
loop_
_entity.id
_entity.type
_entity.pdbx_description
1 polymer ?
#
loop_
_entity_poly.entity_id
_entity_poly.type
_entity_poly.pdbx_seq_one_letter_code
_entity_poly.pdbx_strand_id
1 'polypeptide(L)'
;MKELGKISQKSVASDQVSMIEIDDSAAGQRIDNFLLRVCKGVPKSHIYRILRSGEVRVNKGRIDAQYRLELGDLVRVPPIRVAQANEAIAQAPVPSADFKIIFEDEHMLVIDKPAGVAVHGGSGVAFGVIEQMREARPQAKFLELVHRLDRETSGILMLAKKRSALVNLHEQIRENKMDKRYYACVHGEWASDWGRRRAVKEPLHKYLTADGERRVRVQADGLASHTVFNLIDRWPEYALLEAELKTGRTHQIRVHLQHLELPIVGDAKYGDFALNKALARANAKPGLKRMFLHAYRLKLTHPATGESVQFEAPLPAECRSFVAQLNELRESRNGSNPETTPHG
;
A
#
# COMPACT_ATOMS: atom_id res chain seq x y z
N MET A 1 -42.00 13.67 14.83
CA MET A 1 -40.94 13.94 13.86
C MET A 1 -39.66 13.26 14.37
N LYS A 2 -39.22 12.14 13.76
CA LYS A 2 -38.00 11.42 14.17
C LYS A 2 -36.85 12.10 13.45
N GLU A 3 -35.83 12.51 14.20
CA GLU A 3 -34.63 13.14 13.67
C GLU A 3 -33.94 12.27 12.60
N LEU A 4 -33.84 12.79 11.38
CA LEU A 4 -32.98 12.25 10.32
C LEU A 4 -31.55 12.54 10.71
N GLY A 5 -30.84 11.49 11.18
CA GLY A 5 -29.46 11.60 11.61
C GLY A 5 -28.52 11.82 10.43
N LYS A 6 -27.89 12.98 10.36
CA LYS A 6 -26.73 13.25 9.51
C LYS A 6 -25.61 12.26 9.87
N ILE A 7 -24.95 11.67 8.86
CA ILE A 7 -23.85 10.72 9.04
C ILE A 7 -22.68 11.41 9.76
N SER A 8 -22.71 11.36 11.09
CA SER A 8 -21.52 11.50 11.91
C SER A 8 -20.81 10.15 11.92
N GLN A 9 -19.48 10.09 11.95
CA GLN A 9 -18.62 8.89 11.88
C GLN A 9 -18.85 7.87 13.05
N LYS A 10 -19.97 7.95 13.76
CA LYS A 10 -20.35 7.00 14.81
C LYS A 10 -20.78 5.67 14.20
N SER A 11 -20.25 4.55 14.74
CA SER A 11 -20.69 3.20 14.43
C SER A 11 -22.22 3.10 14.54
N VAL A 12 -22.84 2.53 13.51
CA VAL A 12 -24.32 2.33 13.42
C VAL A 12 -24.74 1.03 14.13
N ALA A 13 -23.79 0.26 14.65
CA ALA A 13 -24.12 -0.90 15.49
C ALA A 13 -24.79 -0.44 16.79
N SER A 14 -26.10 -0.62 16.89
CA SER A 14 -26.94 -0.21 18.03
C SER A 14 -28.05 -1.22 18.26
N ASP A 15 -28.65 -1.21 19.46
CA ASP A 15 -29.83 -2.03 19.82
C ASP A 15 -31.14 -1.56 19.12
N GLN A 16 -31.07 -0.54 18.27
CA GLN A 16 -32.20 0.02 17.54
C GLN A 16 -32.01 -0.04 16.02
N VAL A 17 -33.10 -0.04 15.28
CA VAL A 17 -33.09 0.09 13.82
C VAL A 17 -32.56 1.46 13.44
N SER A 18 -31.55 1.49 12.56
CA SER A 18 -31.00 2.72 12.00
C SER A 18 -31.46 2.92 10.57
N MET A 19 -31.81 4.16 10.22
CA MET A 19 -32.15 4.58 8.87
C MET A 19 -31.05 5.55 8.40
N ILE A 20 -30.36 5.20 7.32
CA ILE A 20 -29.22 5.96 6.80
C ILE A 20 -29.54 6.43 5.39
N GLU A 21 -29.58 7.73 5.20
CA GLU A 21 -29.68 8.33 3.87
C GLU A 21 -28.31 8.37 3.21
N ILE A 22 -28.23 7.94 1.96
CA ILE A 22 -26.97 7.86 1.20
C ILE A 22 -26.65 9.22 0.60
N ASP A 23 -25.53 9.76 1.02
CA ASP A 23 -24.92 10.97 0.47
C ASP A 23 -23.89 10.67 -0.64
N ASP A 24 -23.30 11.72 -1.21
CA ASP A 24 -22.27 11.62 -2.24
C ASP A 24 -21.06 10.76 -1.83
N SER A 25 -20.77 10.64 -0.54
CA SER A 25 -19.63 9.86 -0.04
C SER A 25 -19.84 8.34 -0.14
N ALA A 26 -21.10 7.90 -0.21
CA ALA A 26 -21.49 6.50 -0.27
C ALA A 26 -22.13 6.10 -1.61
N ALA A 27 -22.60 7.06 -2.43
CA ALA A 27 -23.21 6.80 -3.72
C ALA A 27 -22.27 5.99 -4.64
N GLY A 28 -22.82 4.98 -5.35
CA GLY A 28 -22.09 4.05 -6.21
C GLY A 28 -21.31 2.96 -5.47
N GLN A 29 -21.27 2.98 -4.13
CA GLN A 29 -20.65 1.93 -3.32
C GLN A 29 -21.57 0.69 -3.28
N ARG A 30 -20.97 -0.53 -3.28
CA ARG A 30 -21.74 -1.76 -3.01
C ARG A 30 -22.22 -1.74 -1.56
N ILE A 31 -23.45 -2.20 -1.34
CA ILE A 31 -24.06 -2.18 -0.01
C ILE A 31 -23.34 -3.06 1.01
N ASP A 32 -22.76 -4.19 0.60
CA ASP A 32 -21.94 -5.03 1.50
C ASP A 32 -20.71 -4.27 2.05
N ASN A 33 -19.99 -3.53 1.19
CA ASN A 33 -18.86 -2.71 1.59
C ASN A 33 -19.29 -1.51 2.44
N PHE A 34 -20.43 -0.89 2.12
CA PHE A 34 -21.00 0.17 2.92
C PHE A 34 -21.30 -0.31 4.35
N LEU A 35 -22.01 -1.43 4.48
CA LEU A 35 -22.33 -2.02 5.78
C LEU A 35 -21.09 -2.41 6.58
N LEU A 36 -20.07 -2.99 5.96
CA LEU A 36 -18.79 -3.30 6.63
C LEU A 36 -18.09 -2.04 7.16
N ARG A 37 -18.29 -0.90 6.52
CA ARG A 37 -17.73 0.39 6.95
C ARG A 37 -18.50 1.00 8.12
N VAL A 38 -19.85 0.97 8.08
CA VAL A 38 -20.68 1.63 9.09
C VAL A 38 -20.98 0.75 10.31
N CYS A 39 -20.96 -0.57 10.14
CA CYS A 39 -21.14 -1.56 11.21
C CYS A 39 -19.79 -2.08 11.68
N LYS A 40 -18.92 -1.20 12.19
CA LYS A 40 -17.59 -1.58 12.68
C LYS A 40 -17.68 -2.64 13.79
N GLY A 41 -16.78 -3.62 13.74
CA GLY A 41 -16.74 -4.72 14.72
C GLY A 41 -17.70 -5.88 14.42
N VAL A 42 -18.59 -5.74 13.44
CA VAL A 42 -19.51 -6.80 13.04
C VAL A 42 -18.80 -7.79 12.09
N PRO A 43 -18.81 -9.11 12.35
CA PRO A 43 -18.22 -10.11 11.47
C PRO A 43 -18.85 -10.07 10.06
N LYS A 44 -18.03 -10.26 9.01
CA LYS A 44 -18.51 -10.29 7.62
C LYS A 44 -19.63 -11.30 7.41
N SER A 45 -19.53 -12.48 8.01
CA SER A 45 -20.55 -13.52 7.95
C SER A 45 -21.92 -13.02 8.43
N HIS A 46 -21.95 -12.21 9.47
CA HIS A 46 -23.16 -11.60 9.99
C HIS A 46 -23.74 -10.57 9.00
N ILE A 47 -22.91 -9.70 8.43
CA ILE A 47 -23.34 -8.72 7.40
C ILE A 47 -24.00 -9.44 6.21
N TYR A 48 -23.36 -10.51 5.69
CA TYR A 48 -23.95 -11.30 4.59
C TYR A 48 -25.20 -12.07 5.01
N ARG A 49 -25.33 -12.47 6.28
CA ARG A 49 -26.55 -13.10 6.81
C ARG A 49 -27.73 -12.14 6.79
N ILE A 50 -27.58 -10.92 7.34
CA ILE A 50 -28.66 -9.92 7.40
C ILE A 50 -29.04 -9.35 6.02
N LEU A 51 -28.13 -9.36 5.05
CA LEU A 51 -28.45 -9.07 3.66
C LEU A 51 -29.31 -10.16 3.03
N ARG A 52 -28.90 -11.44 3.17
CA ARG A 52 -29.65 -12.60 2.64
C ARG A 52 -31.01 -12.78 3.28
N SER A 53 -31.15 -12.56 4.59
CA SER A 53 -32.45 -12.64 5.29
C SER A 53 -33.38 -11.47 4.91
N GLY A 54 -32.87 -10.41 4.26
CA GLY A 54 -33.64 -9.22 3.92
C GLY A 54 -33.94 -8.34 5.15
N GLU A 55 -33.17 -8.46 6.21
CA GLU A 55 -33.23 -7.57 7.36
C GLU A 55 -32.68 -6.19 7.01
N VAL A 56 -31.67 -6.10 6.13
CA VAL A 56 -31.24 -4.84 5.48
C VAL A 56 -32.16 -4.58 4.30
N ARG A 57 -32.61 -3.35 4.15
CA ARG A 57 -33.47 -2.91 3.05
C ARG A 57 -33.03 -1.56 2.52
N VAL A 58 -33.21 -1.32 1.24
CA VAL A 58 -33.03 -0.01 0.61
C VAL A 58 -34.37 0.43 0.06
N ASN A 59 -34.82 1.63 0.39
CA ASN A 59 -36.11 2.19 0.00
C ASN A 59 -37.28 1.20 0.24
N LYS A 60 -37.24 0.52 1.41
CA LYS A 60 -38.16 -0.54 1.83
C LYS A 60 -38.05 -1.87 1.04
N GLY A 61 -37.31 -1.91 -0.07
CA GLY A 61 -37.09 -3.09 -0.92
C GLY A 61 -36.00 -4.03 -0.37
N ARG A 62 -36.08 -5.34 -0.74
CA ARG A 62 -34.98 -6.28 -0.57
C ARG A 62 -33.93 -6.04 -1.64
N ILE A 63 -32.65 -6.20 -1.26
CA ILE A 63 -31.51 -6.03 -2.16
C ILE A 63 -30.51 -7.18 -1.95
N ASP A 64 -29.67 -7.43 -2.93
CA ASP A 64 -28.55 -8.35 -2.81
C ASP A 64 -27.28 -7.64 -2.30
N ALA A 65 -26.24 -8.40 -1.97
CA ALA A 65 -24.98 -7.87 -1.46
C ALA A 65 -24.21 -7.00 -2.48
N GLN A 66 -24.52 -7.11 -3.76
CA GLN A 66 -23.83 -6.39 -4.83
C GLN A 66 -24.56 -5.10 -5.23
N TYR A 67 -25.75 -4.84 -4.67
CA TYR A 67 -26.53 -3.64 -4.93
C TYR A 67 -25.63 -2.41 -4.78
N ARG A 68 -25.67 -1.50 -5.76
CA ARG A 68 -24.94 -0.24 -5.72
C ARG A 68 -25.86 0.86 -5.24
N LEU A 69 -25.48 1.45 -4.13
CA LEU A 69 -26.22 2.54 -3.49
C LEU A 69 -26.28 3.75 -4.42
N GLU A 70 -27.46 4.35 -4.51
CA GLU A 70 -27.68 5.60 -5.22
C GLU A 70 -27.81 6.78 -4.24
N LEU A 71 -27.54 8.00 -4.73
CA LEU A 71 -27.69 9.22 -3.93
C LEU A 71 -29.17 9.35 -3.48
N GLY A 72 -29.38 9.58 -2.19
CA GLY A 72 -30.72 9.67 -1.61
C GLY A 72 -31.37 8.33 -1.23
N ASP A 73 -30.70 7.19 -1.50
CA ASP A 73 -31.18 5.88 -1.02
C ASP A 73 -31.33 5.89 0.50
N LEU A 74 -32.42 5.32 1.00
CA LEU A 74 -32.68 5.18 2.43
C LEU A 74 -32.40 3.73 2.87
N VAL A 75 -31.26 3.50 3.50
CA VAL A 75 -30.80 2.18 3.95
C VAL A 75 -31.30 1.91 5.36
N ARG A 76 -32.12 0.86 5.52
CA ARG A 76 -32.52 0.34 6.83
C ARG A 76 -31.52 -0.69 7.30
N VAL A 77 -30.87 -0.45 8.43
CA VAL A 77 -29.97 -1.38 9.12
C VAL A 77 -30.69 -1.94 10.35
N PRO A 78 -30.81 -3.26 10.51
CA PRO A 78 -31.44 -3.87 11.68
C PRO A 78 -30.63 -3.62 12.95
N PRO A 79 -31.20 -3.85 14.14
CA PRO A 79 -30.43 -3.85 15.38
C PRO A 79 -29.29 -4.87 15.31
N ILE A 80 -28.08 -4.45 15.59
CA ILE A 80 -26.90 -5.32 15.57
C ILE A 80 -26.19 -5.15 16.92
N ARG A 81 -26.26 -6.22 17.75
CA ARG A 81 -25.46 -6.30 18.97
C ARG A 81 -24.05 -6.73 18.60
N VAL A 82 -23.08 -5.89 18.85
CA VAL A 82 -21.66 -6.24 18.79
C VAL A 82 -21.31 -6.84 20.14
N ALA A 83 -20.88 -8.12 20.15
CA ALA A 83 -20.25 -8.64 21.36
C ALA A 83 -19.04 -7.75 21.68
N GLN A 84 -18.91 -7.35 22.94
CA GLN A 84 -17.78 -6.54 23.43
C GLN A 84 -16.46 -7.31 23.23
N ALA A 85 -15.96 -7.31 22.00
CA ALA A 85 -14.68 -7.92 21.67
C ALA A 85 -13.61 -6.82 21.64
N ASN A 86 -12.79 -6.79 22.67
CA ASN A 86 -11.57 -5.99 22.79
C ASN A 86 -11.72 -4.47 22.78
N GLU A 87 -12.45 -3.93 23.75
CA GLU A 87 -12.44 -2.49 24.07
C GLU A 87 -11.02 -1.94 24.35
N ALA A 88 -10.08 -2.80 24.77
CA ALA A 88 -8.69 -2.40 25.01
C ALA A 88 -7.93 -1.97 23.75
N ILE A 89 -8.25 -2.53 22.56
CA ILE A 89 -7.62 -2.11 21.28
C ILE A 89 -8.34 -0.87 20.71
N ALA A 90 -9.64 -0.72 20.99
CA ALA A 90 -10.43 0.44 20.53
C ALA A 90 -10.16 1.71 21.35
N GLN A 91 -9.56 1.59 22.54
CA GLN A 91 -9.29 2.71 23.45
C GLN A 91 -7.88 3.27 23.38
N ALA A 92 -6.96 2.64 22.63
CA ALA A 92 -5.64 3.21 22.43
C ALA A 92 -5.76 4.51 21.62
N PRO A 93 -5.15 5.64 22.07
CA PRO A 93 -5.16 6.86 21.29
C PRO A 93 -4.49 6.62 19.95
N VAL A 94 -5.12 7.07 18.86
CA VAL A 94 -4.55 7.00 17.52
C VAL A 94 -3.28 7.86 17.52
N PRO A 95 -2.11 7.34 17.10
CA PRO A 95 -0.89 8.15 17.02
C PRO A 95 -1.10 9.36 16.10
N SER A 96 -0.43 10.47 16.40
CA SER A 96 -0.44 11.65 15.53
C SER A 96 0.04 11.29 14.12
N ALA A 97 -0.66 11.80 13.11
CA ALA A 97 -0.28 11.62 11.71
C ALA A 97 0.74 12.68 11.29
N ASP A 98 2.01 12.45 11.58
CA ASP A 98 3.12 13.28 11.10
C ASP A 98 3.72 12.72 9.81
N PHE A 99 2.88 12.64 8.76
CA PHE A 99 3.33 12.23 7.43
C PHE A 99 3.66 13.45 6.58
N LYS A 100 4.83 13.43 5.95
CA LYS A 100 5.22 14.48 5.00
C LYS A 100 4.23 14.50 3.83
N ILE A 101 3.55 15.63 3.67
CA ILE A 101 2.63 15.87 2.56
C ILE A 101 3.46 16.30 1.35
N ILE A 102 3.29 15.59 0.21
CA ILE A 102 3.89 15.92 -1.08
C ILE A 102 2.95 16.84 -1.85
N PHE A 103 1.64 16.54 -1.80
CA PHE A 103 0.60 17.32 -2.48
C PHE A 103 -0.74 17.15 -1.77
N GLU A 104 -1.51 18.21 -1.71
CA GLU A 104 -2.90 18.16 -1.22
C GLU A 104 -3.75 19.20 -1.93
N ASP A 105 -4.93 18.79 -2.42
CA ASP A 105 -5.99 19.65 -2.92
C ASP A 105 -7.36 19.21 -2.38
N GLU A 106 -8.45 19.62 -3.06
CA GLU A 106 -9.82 19.21 -2.68
C GLU A 106 -10.15 17.77 -3.03
N HIS A 107 -9.40 17.12 -3.95
CA HIS A 107 -9.72 15.82 -4.55
C HIS A 107 -8.84 14.70 -4.05
N MET A 108 -7.57 15.01 -3.82
CA MET A 108 -6.58 14.00 -3.44
C MET A 108 -5.54 14.55 -2.46
N LEU A 109 -4.90 13.63 -1.77
CA LEU A 109 -3.78 13.85 -0.87
C LEU A 109 -2.68 12.84 -1.20
N VAL A 110 -1.47 13.32 -1.38
CA VAL A 110 -0.27 12.50 -1.65
C VAL A 110 0.73 12.70 -0.52
N ILE A 111 1.15 11.62 0.11
CA ILE A 111 2.10 11.64 1.23
C ILE A 111 3.33 10.81 0.90
N ASP A 112 4.45 11.14 1.56
CA ASP A 112 5.64 10.31 1.63
C ASP A 112 5.51 9.38 2.85
N LYS A 113 5.07 8.14 2.62
CA LYS A 113 4.88 7.15 3.68
C LYS A 113 6.25 6.65 4.19
N PRO A 114 6.56 6.71 5.48
CA PRO A 114 7.76 6.07 6.01
C PRO A 114 7.67 4.55 5.94
N ALA A 115 8.81 3.86 5.98
CA ALA A 115 8.86 2.42 6.17
C ALA A 115 8.40 2.03 7.58
N GLY A 116 7.94 0.79 7.76
CA GLY A 116 7.50 0.28 9.05
C GLY A 116 6.04 0.60 9.39
N VAL A 117 5.40 1.53 8.69
CA VAL A 117 4.00 1.91 8.90
C VAL A 117 3.09 1.21 7.89
N ALA A 118 2.08 0.48 8.39
CA ALA A 118 1.07 -0.14 7.54
C ALA A 118 0.12 0.91 6.96
N VAL A 119 -0.45 0.65 5.78
CA VAL A 119 -1.40 1.59 5.14
C VAL A 119 -2.78 1.58 5.82
N HIS A 120 -3.17 0.46 6.42
CA HIS A 120 -4.43 0.30 7.18
C HIS A 120 -4.21 -0.59 8.38
N GLY A 121 -5.01 -0.44 9.40
CA GLY A 121 -5.09 -1.34 10.55
C GLY A 121 -5.56 -2.74 10.13
N GLY A 122 -5.34 -3.73 10.97
CA GLY A 122 -5.70 -5.13 10.73
C GLY A 122 -4.96 -6.10 11.62
N SER A 123 -4.73 -7.34 11.17
CA SER A 123 -4.09 -8.38 11.97
C SER A 123 -2.77 -7.91 12.60
N GLY A 124 -2.78 -7.66 13.91
CA GLY A 124 -1.61 -7.25 14.69
C GLY A 124 -1.17 -5.78 14.53
N VAL A 125 -1.92 -4.95 13.82
CA VAL A 125 -1.67 -3.50 13.67
C VAL A 125 -2.92 -2.73 14.05
N ALA A 126 -2.87 -1.97 15.15
CA ALA A 126 -4.01 -1.20 15.63
C ALA A 126 -4.39 -0.07 14.65
N PHE A 127 -3.40 0.69 14.18
CA PHE A 127 -3.60 1.87 13.35
C PHE A 127 -2.61 1.89 12.18
N GLY A 128 -3.12 2.05 10.96
CA GLY A 128 -2.33 2.35 9.77
C GLY A 128 -2.38 3.83 9.40
N VAL A 129 -1.85 4.15 8.22
CA VAL A 129 -1.86 5.52 7.68
C VAL A 129 -3.27 6.08 7.61
N ILE A 130 -4.24 5.30 7.12
CA ILE A 130 -5.60 5.82 6.89
C ILE A 130 -6.31 6.20 8.18
N GLU A 131 -6.15 5.40 9.25
CA GLU A 131 -6.73 5.70 10.56
C GLU A 131 -6.09 6.96 11.17
N GLN A 132 -4.76 7.08 11.12
CA GLN A 132 -4.04 8.25 11.62
C GLN A 132 -4.41 9.52 10.84
N MET A 133 -4.50 9.43 9.50
CA MET A 133 -4.86 10.56 8.65
C MET A 133 -6.30 11.03 8.86
N ARG A 134 -7.23 10.10 9.15
CA ARG A 134 -8.61 10.44 9.51
C ARG A 134 -8.71 11.12 10.87
N GLU A 135 -7.94 10.66 11.84
CA GLU A 135 -7.87 11.29 13.17
C GLU A 135 -7.33 12.71 13.09
N ALA A 136 -6.26 12.93 12.30
CA ALA A 136 -5.69 14.25 12.07
C ALA A 136 -6.61 15.18 11.25
N ARG A 137 -7.67 14.66 10.61
CA ARG A 137 -8.62 15.41 9.77
C ARG A 137 -10.08 15.08 10.10
N PRO A 138 -10.56 15.38 11.33
CA PRO A 138 -11.89 15.00 11.78
C PRO A 138 -13.01 15.66 10.97
N GLN A 139 -12.72 16.77 10.28
CA GLN A 139 -13.67 17.48 9.40
C GLN A 139 -13.75 16.89 7.98
N ALA A 140 -12.85 15.97 7.62
CA ALA A 140 -12.87 15.34 6.31
C ALA A 140 -14.07 14.40 6.18
N LYS A 141 -15.05 14.77 5.34
CA LYS A 141 -16.23 13.93 5.07
C LYS A 141 -15.89 12.62 4.38
N PHE A 142 -14.81 12.63 3.60
CA PHE A 142 -14.32 11.48 2.85
C PHE A 142 -12.81 11.49 2.82
N LEU A 143 -12.19 10.37 3.19
CA LEU A 143 -10.75 10.14 3.05
C LEU A 143 -10.51 8.62 2.94
N GLU A 144 -10.05 8.16 1.77
CA GLU A 144 -9.87 6.74 1.45
C GLU A 144 -8.55 6.49 0.73
N LEU A 145 -7.93 5.32 0.99
CA LEU A 145 -6.75 4.89 0.26
C LEU A 145 -7.08 4.61 -1.21
N VAL A 146 -6.29 5.17 -2.12
CA VAL A 146 -6.38 4.88 -3.55
C VAL A 146 -5.68 3.56 -3.88
N HIS A 147 -4.52 3.31 -3.27
CA HIS A 147 -3.74 2.09 -3.41
C HIS A 147 -3.04 1.73 -2.10
N ARG A 148 -2.25 0.70 -2.12
CA ARG A 148 -1.49 0.26 -0.95
C ARG A 148 -0.01 0.13 -1.26
N LEU A 149 0.81 0.36 -0.24
CA LEU A 149 2.20 -0.05 -0.14
C LEU A 149 2.33 -1.11 0.94
N ASP A 150 3.34 -1.95 0.84
CA ASP A 150 3.68 -2.86 1.93
C ASP A 150 4.14 -2.05 3.16
N ARG A 151 4.05 -2.64 4.34
CA ARG A 151 4.44 -2.00 5.60
C ARG A 151 5.87 -1.45 5.54
N GLU A 152 6.80 -2.24 5.02
CA GLU A 152 8.23 -1.91 4.96
C GLU A 152 8.61 -1.06 3.73
N THR A 153 7.71 -0.89 2.76
CA THR A 153 7.92 -0.01 1.61
C THR A 153 7.65 1.43 1.99
N SER A 154 8.56 2.34 1.68
CA SER A 154 8.38 3.79 1.84
C SER A 154 8.01 4.48 0.53
N GLY A 155 7.62 5.75 0.60
CA GLY A 155 7.40 6.63 -0.53
C GLY A 155 5.94 6.93 -0.82
N ILE A 156 5.64 7.28 -2.05
CA ILE A 156 4.38 7.89 -2.48
C ILE A 156 3.17 6.98 -2.20
N LEU A 157 2.27 7.50 -1.37
CA LEU A 157 0.97 6.90 -1.09
C LEU A 157 -0.13 7.94 -1.34
N MET A 158 -1.14 7.55 -2.13
CA MET A 158 -2.28 8.43 -2.46
C MET A 158 -3.51 8.08 -1.63
N LEU A 159 -4.20 9.14 -1.19
CA LEU A 159 -5.52 9.10 -0.60
C LEU A 159 -6.46 9.97 -1.43
N ALA A 160 -7.70 9.55 -1.61
CA ALA A 160 -8.74 10.35 -2.23
C ALA A 160 -9.56 11.09 -1.17
N LYS A 161 -9.85 12.36 -1.40
CA LYS A 161 -10.66 13.23 -0.54
C LYS A 161 -12.12 13.36 -1.02
N LYS A 162 -12.42 12.81 -2.22
CA LYS A 162 -13.77 12.71 -2.80
C LYS A 162 -13.98 11.32 -3.41
N ARG A 163 -15.24 10.86 -3.37
CA ARG A 163 -15.61 9.56 -3.96
C ARG A 163 -15.36 9.53 -5.46
N SER A 164 -15.71 10.59 -6.19
CA SER A 164 -15.47 10.71 -7.63
C SER A 164 -13.98 10.57 -7.97
N ALA A 165 -13.11 11.23 -7.20
CA ALA A 165 -11.66 11.09 -7.35
C ALA A 165 -11.18 9.65 -7.12
N LEU A 166 -11.70 8.96 -6.07
CA LEU A 166 -11.37 7.56 -5.81
C LEU A 166 -11.73 6.65 -6.98
N VAL A 167 -12.93 6.82 -7.54
CA VAL A 167 -13.43 6.01 -8.67
C VAL A 167 -12.55 6.22 -9.89
N ASN A 168 -12.27 7.48 -10.25
CA ASN A 168 -11.40 7.83 -11.37
C ASN A 168 -9.98 7.27 -11.21
N LEU A 169 -9.36 7.48 -10.03
CA LEU A 169 -8.02 6.98 -9.76
C LEU A 169 -7.94 5.44 -9.79
N HIS A 170 -8.97 4.74 -9.28
CA HIS A 170 -9.06 3.29 -9.41
C HIS A 170 -9.20 2.83 -10.85
N GLU A 171 -9.91 3.58 -11.70
CA GLU A 171 -10.01 3.30 -13.13
C GLU A 171 -8.65 3.43 -13.82
N GLN A 172 -7.92 4.52 -13.56
CA GLN A 172 -6.56 4.70 -14.06
C GLN A 172 -5.62 3.56 -13.65
N ILE A 173 -5.74 3.05 -12.40
CA ILE A 173 -4.98 1.88 -11.93
C ILE A 173 -5.35 0.62 -12.73
N ARG A 174 -6.64 0.35 -12.94
CA ARG A 174 -7.11 -0.83 -13.69
C ARG A 174 -6.67 -0.81 -15.14
N GLU A 175 -6.65 0.36 -15.74
CA GLU A 175 -6.27 0.57 -17.14
C GLU A 175 -4.75 0.76 -17.35
N ASN A 176 -3.95 0.63 -16.27
CA ASN A 176 -2.50 0.86 -16.28
C ASN A 176 -2.08 2.23 -16.83
N LYS A 177 -2.91 3.27 -16.61
CA LYS A 177 -2.65 4.65 -17.04
C LYS A 177 -1.72 5.42 -16.08
N MET A 178 -1.33 4.81 -14.95
CA MET A 178 -0.40 5.42 -14.00
C MET A 178 1.02 4.87 -14.21
N ASP A 179 2.01 5.76 -14.29
CA ASP A 179 3.43 5.38 -14.25
C ASP A 179 3.93 5.38 -12.80
N LYS A 180 4.22 4.18 -12.27
CA LYS A 180 4.65 3.93 -10.90
C LYS A 180 6.08 3.43 -10.90
N ARG A 181 6.99 4.19 -10.28
CA ARG A 181 8.42 3.89 -10.24
C ARG A 181 8.91 3.74 -8.81
N TYR A 182 9.76 2.73 -8.62
CA TYR A 182 10.34 2.40 -7.33
C TYR A 182 11.84 2.28 -7.46
N TYR A 183 12.59 2.74 -6.46
CA TYR A 183 13.97 2.35 -6.27
C TYR A 183 14.03 1.08 -5.42
N ALA A 184 14.85 0.14 -5.86
CA ALA A 184 15.18 -1.08 -5.13
C ALA A 184 16.69 -1.30 -5.18
N CYS A 185 17.33 -1.50 -4.02
CA CYS A 185 18.70 -2.01 -3.98
C CYS A 185 18.64 -3.51 -3.71
N VAL A 186 19.32 -4.28 -4.54
CA VAL A 186 19.35 -5.75 -4.50
C VAL A 186 20.74 -6.27 -4.19
N HIS A 187 20.81 -7.45 -3.59
CA HIS A 187 22.03 -8.23 -3.41
C HIS A 187 22.15 -9.27 -4.53
N GLY A 188 23.32 -9.39 -5.12
CA GLY A 188 23.61 -10.27 -6.25
C GLY A 188 24.11 -9.51 -7.47
N GLU A 189 24.52 -10.23 -8.47
CA GLU A 189 25.07 -9.70 -9.71
C GLU A 189 23.98 -9.51 -10.75
N TRP A 190 23.85 -8.29 -11.29
CA TRP A 190 23.01 -8.03 -12.45
C TRP A 190 23.67 -8.67 -13.68
N ALA A 191 23.03 -9.69 -14.24
CA ALA A 191 23.59 -10.47 -15.32
C ALA A 191 23.91 -9.60 -16.57
N SER A 192 25.09 -9.79 -17.14
CA SER A 192 25.62 -8.95 -18.23
C SER A 192 24.79 -9.05 -19.51
N ASP A 193 24.19 -10.22 -19.78
CA ASP A 193 23.33 -10.50 -20.94
C ASP A 193 21.97 -9.82 -20.87
N TRP A 194 21.55 -9.29 -19.71
CA TRP A 194 20.29 -8.54 -19.57
C TRP A 194 20.39 -7.10 -20.05
N GLY A 195 21.59 -6.61 -20.36
CA GLY A 195 21.83 -5.21 -20.66
C GLY A 195 21.41 -4.31 -19.50
N ARG A 196 20.85 -3.15 -19.79
CA ARG A 196 20.39 -2.21 -18.74
C ARG A 196 18.90 -2.37 -18.36
N ARG A 197 18.16 -3.28 -19.02
CA ARG A 197 16.71 -3.41 -18.82
C ARG A 197 16.25 -4.86 -18.90
N ARG A 198 15.52 -5.30 -17.88
CA ARG A 198 14.93 -6.63 -17.80
C ARG A 198 13.43 -6.56 -17.49
N ALA A 199 12.61 -7.16 -18.35
CA ALA A 199 11.18 -7.35 -18.10
C ALA A 199 10.93 -8.73 -17.46
N VAL A 200 10.09 -8.77 -16.41
CA VAL A 200 9.64 -9.97 -15.72
C VAL A 200 8.13 -10.05 -15.79
N LYS A 201 7.60 -11.12 -16.36
CA LYS A 201 6.16 -11.34 -16.56
C LYS A 201 5.65 -12.59 -15.85
N GLU A 202 6.32 -12.97 -14.79
CA GLU A 202 6.02 -14.18 -14.02
C GLU A 202 4.73 -14.02 -13.21
N PRO A 203 3.76 -14.96 -13.33
CA PRO A 203 2.50 -14.91 -12.59
C PRO A 203 2.71 -15.18 -11.11
N LEU A 204 1.90 -14.53 -10.26
CA LEU A 204 2.07 -14.54 -8.82
C LEU A 204 0.90 -15.21 -8.10
N HIS A 205 1.20 -16.20 -7.27
CA HIS A 205 0.26 -16.94 -6.44
C HIS A 205 0.41 -16.59 -4.97
N LYS A 206 -0.73 -16.31 -4.28
CA LYS A 206 -0.76 -16.09 -2.83
C LYS A 206 -1.02 -17.40 -2.10
N TYR A 207 -0.25 -17.66 -1.05
CA TYR A 207 -0.45 -18.83 -0.20
C TYR A 207 -0.28 -18.49 1.28
N LEU A 208 -0.72 -19.41 2.13
CA LEU A 208 -0.45 -19.35 3.57
C LEU A 208 0.65 -20.37 3.88
N THR A 209 1.62 -19.96 4.68
CA THR A 209 2.60 -20.86 5.27
C THR A 209 1.96 -21.69 6.40
N ALA A 210 2.63 -22.71 6.88
CA ALA A 210 2.10 -23.59 7.95
C ALA A 210 1.79 -22.82 9.25
N ASP A 211 2.54 -21.76 9.53
CA ASP A 211 2.33 -20.82 10.65
C ASP A 211 1.29 -19.72 10.39
N GLY A 212 0.59 -19.80 9.24
CA GLY A 212 -0.47 -18.86 8.86
C GLY A 212 0.01 -17.53 8.28
N GLU A 213 1.30 -17.36 7.98
CA GLU A 213 1.82 -16.17 7.34
C GLU A 213 1.39 -16.13 5.86
N ARG A 214 0.94 -14.94 5.41
CA ARG A 214 0.62 -14.72 3.98
C ARG A 214 1.88 -14.44 3.19
N ARG A 215 2.16 -15.30 2.22
CA ARG A 215 3.28 -15.15 1.27
C ARG A 215 2.83 -15.20 -0.19
N VAL A 216 3.74 -14.85 -1.09
CA VAL A 216 3.53 -14.86 -2.53
C VAL A 216 4.73 -15.57 -3.17
N ARG A 217 4.47 -16.33 -4.24
CA ARG A 217 5.51 -16.98 -5.05
C ARG A 217 5.17 -16.90 -6.53
N VAL A 218 6.16 -17.08 -7.38
CA VAL A 218 5.94 -17.32 -8.81
C VAL A 218 5.34 -18.71 -8.98
N GLN A 219 4.24 -18.79 -9.72
CA GLN A 219 3.54 -20.05 -10.01
C GLN A 219 2.69 -19.87 -11.26
N ALA A 220 2.69 -20.86 -12.17
CA ALA A 220 2.10 -20.74 -13.51
C ALA A 220 0.60 -20.40 -13.52
N ASP A 221 -0.16 -20.89 -12.55
CA ASP A 221 -1.60 -20.61 -12.37
C ASP A 221 -1.88 -19.34 -11.53
N GLY A 222 -0.85 -18.57 -11.22
CA GLY A 222 -0.94 -17.32 -10.49
C GLY A 222 -1.59 -16.19 -11.29
N LEU A 223 -1.79 -15.06 -10.63
CA LEU A 223 -2.29 -13.85 -11.28
C LEU A 223 -1.20 -13.23 -12.15
N ALA A 224 -1.53 -12.94 -13.41
CA ALA A 224 -0.63 -12.27 -14.33
C ALA A 224 -0.03 -11.00 -13.71
N SER A 225 1.28 -10.86 -13.80
CA SER A 225 2.02 -9.72 -13.28
C SER A 225 3.16 -9.31 -14.21
N HIS A 226 3.52 -8.02 -14.19
CA HIS A 226 4.55 -7.49 -15.07
C HIS A 226 5.30 -6.35 -14.38
N THR A 227 6.61 -6.52 -14.23
CA THR A 227 7.55 -5.51 -13.74
C THR A 227 8.68 -5.36 -14.74
N VAL A 228 9.14 -4.13 -14.97
CA VAL A 228 10.34 -3.86 -15.76
C VAL A 228 11.38 -3.27 -14.82
N PHE A 229 12.56 -3.86 -14.80
CA PHE A 229 13.69 -3.37 -14.01
C PHE A 229 14.70 -2.68 -14.95
N ASN A 230 15.13 -1.48 -14.57
CA ASN A 230 16.15 -0.69 -15.22
C ASN A 230 17.35 -0.58 -14.27
N LEU A 231 18.53 -0.97 -14.73
CA LEU A 231 19.77 -0.84 -13.96
C LEU A 231 20.16 0.64 -13.87
N ILE A 232 20.25 1.18 -12.65
CA ILE A 232 20.71 2.54 -12.38
C ILE A 232 22.23 2.55 -12.13
N ASP A 233 22.67 1.73 -11.15
CA ASP A 233 24.08 1.59 -10.77
C ASP A 233 24.36 0.17 -10.29
N ARG A 234 25.62 -0.23 -10.25
CA ARG A 234 26.06 -1.55 -9.76
C ARG A 234 27.37 -1.47 -9.00
N TRP A 235 27.50 -2.37 -8.05
CA TRP A 235 28.70 -2.67 -7.26
C TRP A 235 28.98 -4.18 -7.34
N PRO A 236 30.09 -4.70 -6.84
CA PRO A 236 30.42 -6.13 -7.00
C PRO A 236 29.33 -7.12 -6.52
N GLU A 237 28.62 -6.77 -5.43
CA GLU A 237 27.60 -7.63 -4.81
C GLU A 237 26.21 -6.97 -4.73
N TYR A 238 26.06 -5.77 -5.31
CA TYR A 238 24.82 -5.00 -5.22
C TYR A 238 24.47 -4.34 -6.53
N ALA A 239 23.18 -4.14 -6.77
CA ALA A 239 22.70 -3.29 -7.84
C ALA A 239 21.57 -2.37 -7.34
N LEU A 240 21.57 -1.13 -7.82
CA LEU A 240 20.46 -0.18 -7.67
C LEU A 240 19.62 -0.23 -8.93
N LEU A 241 18.34 -0.53 -8.75
CA LEU A 241 17.37 -0.70 -9.82
C LEU A 241 16.24 0.32 -9.70
N GLU A 242 15.74 0.78 -10.85
CA GLU A 242 14.42 1.35 -10.98
C GLU A 242 13.44 0.26 -11.39
N ALA A 243 12.40 0.03 -10.61
CA ALA A 243 11.32 -0.89 -10.95
C ALA A 243 10.11 -0.11 -11.50
N GLU A 244 9.76 -0.40 -12.74
CA GLU A 244 8.58 0.11 -13.42
C GLU A 244 7.42 -0.88 -13.23
N LEU A 245 6.43 -0.51 -12.41
CA LEU A 245 5.35 -1.41 -11.99
C LEU A 245 4.17 -1.33 -12.96
N LYS A 246 4.05 -2.29 -13.89
CA LYS A 246 2.95 -2.36 -14.87
C LYS A 246 1.67 -2.95 -14.27
N THR A 247 1.77 -3.86 -13.31
CA THR A 247 0.67 -4.40 -12.50
C THR A 247 0.98 -4.21 -11.03
N GLY A 248 -0.02 -4.26 -10.15
CA GLY A 248 0.14 -4.01 -8.69
C GLY A 248 -0.25 -5.21 -7.84
N ARG A 249 0.39 -6.39 -8.02
CA ARG A 249 0.13 -7.56 -7.18
C ARG A 249 0.86 -7.45 -5.83
N THR A 250 0.33 -8.11 -4.81
CA THR A 250 0.95 -8.15 -3.48
C THR A 250 2.41 -8.60 -3.58
N HIS A 251 3.34 -7.88 -2.96
CA HIS A 251 4.78 -8.15 -2.92
C HIS A 251 5.45 -8.32 -4.30
N GLN A 252 4.83 -7.83 -5.38
CA GLN A 252 5.23 -8.14 -6.76
C GLN A 252 6.71 -7.87 -7.05
N ILE A 253 7.21 -6.66 -6.78
CA ILE A 253 8.61 -6.29 -7.01
C ILE A 253 9.56 -7.22 -6.24
N ARG A 254 9.23 -7.49 -4.98
CA ARG A 254 10.02 -8.31 -4.06
C ARG A 254 10.15 -9.76 -4.55
N VAL A 255 9.02 -10.35 -4.97
CA VAL A 255 8.99 -11.75 -5.45
C VAL A 255 9.61 -11.89 -6.84
N HIS A 256 9.41 -10.91 -7.74
CA HIS A 256 10.07 -10.90 -9.03
C HIS A 256 11.59 -10.80 -8.90
N LEU A 257 12.10 -9.95 -7.99
CA LEU A 257 13.53 -9.83 -7.74
C LEU A 257 14.11 -11.08 -7.08
N GLN A 258 13.39 -11.67 -6.11
CA GLN A 258 13.78 -12.96 -5.55
C GLN A 258 13.86 -14.06 -6.63
N HIS A 259 12.89 -14.11 -7.55
CA HIS A 259 12.86 -15.07 -8.67
C HIS A 259 14.05 -14.90 -9.64
N LEU A 260 14.57 -13.67 -9.77
CA LEU A 260 15.79 -13.38 -10.52
C LEU A 260 17.08 -13.65 -9.71
N GLU A 261 16.99 -14.21 -8.52
CA GLU A 261 18.11 -14.40 -7.58
C GLU A 261 18.76 -13.07 -7.14
N LEU A 262 18.01 -11.97 -7.22
CA LEU A 262 18.38 -10.62 -6.82
C LEU A 262 17.49 -10.11 -5.66
N PRO A 263 17.56 -10.74 -4.48
CA PRO A 263 16.69 -10.34 -3.36
C PRO A 263 16.96 -8.90 -2.94
N ILE A 264 15.88 -8.19 -2.54
CA ILE A 264 16.00 -6.81 -2.04
C ILE A 264 16.75 -6.80 -0.71
N VAL A 265 17.72 -5.92 -0.59
CA VAL A 265 18.46 -5.68 0.66
C VAL A 265 17.49 -5.25 1.77
N GLY A 266 17.59 -5.92 2.93
CA GLY A 266 16.74 -5.64 4.10
C GLY A 266 15.33 -6.24 4.01
N ASP A 267 15.00 -7.05 2.99
CA ASP A 267 13.71 -7.73 2.91
C ASP A 267 13.65 -8.90 3.90
N ALA A 268 12.81 -8.76 4.93
CA ALA A 268 12.64 -9.76 5.99
C ALA A 268 11.82 -10.99 5.56
N LYS A 269 11.24 -11.01 4.33
CA LYS A 269 10.40 -12.12 3.85
C LYS A 269 11.01 -12.88 2.68
N TYR A 270 11.62 -12.17 1.75
CA TYR A 270 12.11 -12.69 0.48
C TYR A 270 13.60 -12.42 0.26
N GLY A 271 14.26 -11.77 1.23
CA GLY A 271 15.66 -11.40 1.17
C GLY A 271 16.62 -12.45 1.69
N ASP A 272 17.91 -12.15 1.65
CA ASP A 272 18.95 -12.90 2.34
C ASP A 272 18.97 -12.53 3.83
N PHE A 273 18.54 -13.46 4.67
CA PHE A 273 18.40 -13.22 6.11
C PHE A 273 19.76 -13.08 6.82
N ALA A 274 20.79 -13.79 6.37
CA ALA A 274 22.14 -13.73 6.94
C ALA A 274 22.77 -12.35 6.65
N LEU A 275 22.71 -11.93 5.38
CA LEU A 275 23.13 -10.60 4.96
C LEU A 275 22.37 -9.51 5.71
N ASN A 276 21.03 -9.58 5.74
CA ASN A 276 20.20 -8.58 6.42
C ASN A 276 20.57 -8.43 7.90
N LYS A 277 20.86 -9.54 8.59
CA LYS A 277 21.34 -9.54 9.97
C LYS A 277 22.73 -8.88 10.10
N ALA A 278 23.61 -9.10 9.14
CA ALA A 278 24.93 -8.46 9.11
C ALA A 278 24.82 -6.95 8.89
N LEU A 279 24.04 -6.51 7.91
CA LEU A 279 23.84 -5.09 7.57
C LEU A 279 23.12 -4.29 8.68
N ALA A 280 22.31 -4.97 9.51
CA ALA A 280 21.60 -4.31 10.61
C ALA A 280 22.45 -4.05 11.86
N ARG A 281 23.70 -4.55 11.92
CA ARG A 281 24.59 -4.32 13.07
C ARG A 281 24.95 -2.83 13.20
N ALA A 282 25.20 -2.38 14.43
CA ALA A 282 25.44 -0.95 14.71
C ALA A 282 26.63 -0.36 13.92
N ASN A 283 27.67 -1.16 13.69
CA ASN A 283 28.92 -0.75 13.03
C ASN A 283 29.07 -1.34 11.62
N ALA A 284 27.96 -1.82 11.02
CA ALA A 284 28.03 -2.36 9.66
C ALA A 284 28.38 -1.25 8.65
N LYS A 285 29.29 -1.56 7.72
CA LYS A 285 29.64 -0.73 6.57
C LYS A 285 29.75 -1.64 5.32
N PRO A 286 28.79 -1.58 4.39
CA PRO A 286 27.60 -0.74 4.41
C PRO A 286 26.58 -1.23 5.45
N GLY A 287 25.77 -0.31 6.00
CA GLY A 287 24.76 -0.61 7.03
C GLY A 287 23.35 -0.20 6.62
N LEU A 288 22.37 -1.11 6.81
CA LEU A 288 20.95 -0.83 6.54
C LEU A 288 20.06 -1.67 7.48
N LYS A 289 19.08 -1.02 8.14
CA LYS A 289 18.15 -1.67 9.08
C LYS A 289 16.72 -1.83 8.55
N ARG A 290 16.49 -1.52 7.28
CA ARG A 290 15.16 -1.57 6.65
C ARG A 290 15.24 -2.16 5.25
N MET A 291 14.12 -2.55 4.68
CA MET A 291 14.03 -2.94 3.27
C MET A 291 14.30 -1.74 2.35
N PHE A 292 15.20 -1.91 1.38
CA PHE A 292 15.50 -0.90 0.37
C PHE A 292 14.51 -0.98 -0.79
N LEU A 293 13.26 -0.63 -0.52
CA LEU A 293 12.22 -0.46 -1.54
C LEU A 293 11.49 0.85 -1.27
N HIS A 294 11.45 1.73 -2.28
CA HIS A 294 10.93 3.08 -2.15
C HIS A 294 10.15 3.50 -3.40
N ALA A 295 8.86 3.82 -3.24
CA ALA A 295 7.99 4.35 -4.29
C ALA A 295 8.34 5.83 -4.53
N TYR A 296 9.29 6.11 -5.44
CA TYR A 296 9.87 7.44 -5.54
C TYR A 296 9.16 8.35 -6.53
N ARG A 297 8.51 7.80 -7.57
CA ARG A 297 7.83 8.59 -8.60
C ARG A 297 6.50 7.98 -9.00
N LEU A 298 5.52 8.86 -9.15
CA LEU A 298 4.18 8.54 -9.63
C LEU A 298 3.72 9.60 -10.61
N LYS A 299 3.34 9.20 -11.82
CA LYS A 299 2.70 10.07 -12.82
C LYS A 299 1.31 9.54 -13.13
N LEU A 300 0.33 10.43 -13.17
CA LEU A 300 -1.09 10.10 -13.41
C LEU A 300 -1.83 11.28 -14.02
N THR A 301 -3.08 11.06 -14.40
CA THR A 301 -4.01 12.15 -14.80
C THR A 301 -4.77 12.59 -13.55
N HIS A 302 -4.77 13.88 -13.27
CA HIS A 302 -5.49 14.45 -12.13
C HIS A 302 -7.00 14.17 -12.23
N PRO A 303 -7.64 13.61 -11.16
CA PRO A 303 -9.00 13.06 -11.27
C PRO A 303 -10.11 14.09 -11.51
N ALA A 304 -9.83 15.39 -11.32
CA ALA A 304 -10.79 16.45 -11.52
C ALA A 304 -10.45 17.34 -12.73
N THR A 305 -9.16 17.74 -12.90
CA THR A 305 -8.75 18.66 -13.97
C THR A 305 -8.44 17.95 -15.28
N GLY A 306 -8.13 16.66 -15.25
CA GLY A 306 -7.69 15.92 -16.44
C GLY A 306 -6.23 16.19 -16.85
N GLU A 307 -5.51 17.02 -16.11
CA GLU A 307 -4.12 17.36 -16.39
C GLU A 307 -3.17 16.23 -15.98
N SER A 308 -2.05 16.09 -16.69
CA SER A 308 -0.99 15.17 -16.30
C SER A 308 -0.19 15.74 -15.14
N VAL A 309 -0.16 15.03 -14.01
CA VAL A 309 0.60 15.42 -12.80
C VAL A 309 1.63 14.37 -12.46
N GLN A 310 2.78 14.81 -11.90
CA GLN A 310 3.85 13.94 -11.43
C GLN A 310 4.23 14.30 -10.00
N PHE A 311 4.40 13.29 -9.16
CA PHE A 311 4.85 13.42 -7.78
C PHE A 311 6.16 12.66 -7.58
N GLU A 312 7.03 13.21 -6.74
CA GLU A 312 8.29 12.58 -6.37
C GLU A 312 8.49 12.60 -4.85
N ALA A 313 8.95 11.49 -4.32
CA ALA A 313 9.38 11.36 -2.92
C ALA A 313 10.91 11.19 -2.91
N PRO A 314 11.66 11.97 -2.13
CA PRO A 314 13.10 11.84 -2.05
C PRO A 314 13.48 10.50 -1.42
N LEU A 315 14.56 9.89 -1.91
CA LEU A 315 15.08 8.66 -1.31
C LEU A 315 15.36 8.87 0.18
N PRO A 316 14.89 8.01 1.09
CA PRO A 316 15.12 8.13 2.53
C PRO A 316 16.61 8.23 2.90
N ALA A 317 16.90 8.93 3.99
CA ALA A 317 18.28 9.21 4.41
C ALA A 317 19.11 7.93 4.60
N GLU A 318 18.52 6.89 5.19
CA GLU A 318 19.18 5.60 5.41
C GLU A 318 19.56 4.91 4.10
N CYS A 319 18.68 5.00 3.09
CA CYS A 319 18.92 4.45 1.75
C CYS A 319 20.00 5.25 1.02
N ARG A 320 19.99 6.59 1.12
CA ARG A 320 21.05 7.44 0.57
C ARG A 320 22.41 7.14 1.21
N SER A 321 22.45 7.02 2.54
CA SER A 321 23.66 6.67 3.28
C SER A 321 24.20 5.30 2.85
N PHE A 322 23.33 4.31 2.66
CA PHE A 322 23.73 2.98 2.18
C PHE A 322 24.39 3.05 0.79
N VAL A 323 23.79 3.76 -0.16
CA VAL A 323 24.36 3.97 -1.50
C VAL A 323 25.70 4.71 -1.43
N ALA A 324 25.81 5.74 -0.59
CA ALA A 324 27.08 6.47 -0.40
C ALA A 324 28.20 5.54 0.10
N GLN A 325 27.90 4.69 1.08
CA GLN A 325 28.87 3.71 1.62
C GLN A 325 29.27 2.67 0.55
N LEU A 326 28.36 2.25 -0.33
CA LEU A 326 28.71 1.39 -1.46
C LEU A 326 29.67 2.07 -2.45
N ASN A 327 29.47 3.37 -2.69
CA ASN A 327 30.35 4.16 -3.55
C ASN A 327 31.77 4.28 -2.93
N GLU A 328 31.86 4.59 -1.64
CA GLU A 328 33.12 4.65 -0.90
C GLU A 328 33.89 3.32 -1.01
N LEU A 329 33.20 2.18 -0.85
CA LEU A 329 33.80 0.86 -0.99
C LEU A 329 34.28 0.58 -2.42
N ARG A 330 33.58 1.04 -3.44
CA ARG A 330 33.98 0.93 -4.86
C ARG A 330 35.25 1.75 -5.12
N GLU A 331 35.32 2.98 -4.63
CA GLU A 331 36.47 3.87 -4.78
C GLU A 331 37.70 3.34 -4.08
N SER A 332 37.57 2.83 -2.86
CA SER A 332 38.65 2.24 -2.09
C SER A 332 39.28 1.02 -2.79
N ARG A 333 38.46 0.18 -3.42
CA ARG A 333 38.94 -0.98 -4.20
C ARG A 333 39.68 -0.56 -5.48
N ASN A 334 39.22 0.47 -6.17
CA ASN A 334 39.84 0.98 -7.39
C ASN A 334 41.16 1.72 -7.10
N GLY A 335 41.26 2.43 -5.98
CA GLY A 335 42.50 3.13 -5.55
C GLY A 335 43.58 2.21 -4.99
N SER A 336 43.23 0.94 -4.66
CA SER A 336 44.17 -0.06 -4.13
C SER A 336 44.85 -0.92 -5.20
N ASN A 337 44.63 -0.66 -6.48
CA ASN A 337 45.33 -1.35 -7.58
C ASN A 337 46.47 -0.44 -8.06
N PRO A 338 47.73 -0.59 -7.55
CA PRO A 338 48.86 0.17 -8.06
C PRO A 338 49.16 -0.28 -9.47
N GLU A 339 49.24 0.70 -10.39
CA GLU A 339 49.74 0.53 -11.75
C GLU A 339 50.99 -0.39 -11.72
N THR A 340 50.89 -1.53 -12.30
CA THR A 340 52.10 -2.30 -12.72
C THR A 340 52.82 -1.44 -13.74
N THR A 341 53.79 -0.70 -13.29
CA THR A 341 54.78 0.00 -14.14
C THR A 341 55.41 -1.06 -15.04
N PRO A 342 55.40 -0.94 -16.35
CA PRO A 342 56.19 -1.81 -17.22
C PRO A 342 57.63 -1.41 -17.03
N HIS A 343 58.39 -2.24 -16.36
CA HIS A 343 59.86 -2.18 -16.44
C HIS A 343 60.23 -2.58 -17.88
N GLY A 344 60.96 -1.65 -18.50
CA GLY A 344 61.51 -1.74 -19.85
C GLY A 344 62.52 -2.84 -20.10
#